data_a6572d74dbc7bf9e4ae272baf8eb5b39
#
_entry.id   a6572d74dbc7bf9e4ae272baf8eb5b39
#
_cell.length_a   1.000
_cell.length_b   1.000
_cell.length_c   1.000
_cell.angle_alpha   90.00
_cell.angle_beta   90.00
_cell.angle_gamma   90.00
#
_symmetry.space_group_name_H-M   'P 1'
#
loop_
_entity.id
_entity.type
_entity.pdbx_description
1 polymer ?
#
loop_
_entity_poly.entity_id
_entity_poly.type
_entity_poly.pdbx_seq_one_letter_code
_entity_poly.pdbx_strand_id
1 'polypeptide(L)'
;VSMKKLLAVCKRLHGAYVNFIERQGFLVVLGACVAVIIGTALWSRGQDTVTPVPTPPVNAEVAQAAQLQQESLQQAATPSPSPTASPASFTPPLTTVRVVQGFDATRLKGGEAAGLWQLHDACDLAGSVGDKVLAMAAGTVKEVREDSAMLCQIVVDHGGGVLAQYAGMAALAGLQAGDPVTQGQTLGFVGEGPLAERDLEPHLHLRVTRNGNAVDPTLLWQ
;
A
#
# COMPACT_ATOMS: atom_id res chain seq x y z
N VAL A 1 -43.08 -27.14 37.24
CA VAL A 1 -41.84 -26.39 37.50
C VAL A 1 -42.07 -24.96 37.03
N SER A 2 -42.08 -23.96 37.94
CA SER A 2 -42.41 -22.58 37.62
C SER A 2 -41.41 -21.99 36.62
N MET A 3 -41.90 -21.37 35.56
CA MET A 3 -41.12 -20.69 34.51
C MET A 3 -40.08 -19.73 35.06
N LYS A 4 -40.36 -19.12 36.23
CA LYS A 4 -39.37 -18.26 36.94
C LYS A 4 -38.10 -19.01 37.42
N LYS A 5 -38.21 -20.30 37.78
CA LYS A 5 -37.06 -21.12 38.17
C LYS A 5 -36.23 -21.51 36.98
N LEU A 6 -36.84 -21.76 35.81
CA LEU A 6 -36.13 -22.07 34.58
C LEU A 6 -35.33 -20.86 34.06
N LEU A 7 -35.92 -19.67 34.13
CA LEU A 7 -35.27 -18.42 33.70
C LEU A 7 -34.05 -18.08 34.59
N ALA A 8 -34.15 -18.36 35.90
CA ALA A 8 -33.06 -18.12 36.85
C ALA A 8 -31.87 -19.07 36.59
N VAL A 9 -32.15 -20.32 36.23
CA VAL A 9 -31.11 -21.29 35.85
C VAL A 9 -30.43 -20.92 34.55
N CYS A 10 -31.20 -20.50 33.52
CA CYS A 10 -30.64 -20.01 32.28
C CYS A 10 -29.74 -18.78 32.46
N LYS A 11 -30.14 -17.79 33.26
CA LYS A 11 -29.29 -16.63 33.58
C LYS A 11 -27.99 -17.00 34.29
N ARG A 12 -28.05 -17.96 35.24
CA ARG A 12 -26.83 -18.45 35.94
C ARG A 12 -25.88 -19.19 35.00
N LEU A 13 -26.41 -20.03 34.11
CA LEU A 13 -25.59 -20.74 33.13
C LEU A 13 -24.99 -19.80 32.10
N HIS A 14 -25.75 -18.80 31.64
CA HIS A 14 -25.25 -17.78 30.72
C HIS A 14 -24.11 -16.94 31.35
N GLY A 15 -24.28 -16.50 32.61
CA GLY A 15 -23.24 -15.77 33.33
C GLY A 15 -21.97 -16.59 33.56
N ALA A 16 -22.11 -17.88 33.86
CA ALA A 16 -20.96 -18.78 34.03
C ALA A 16 -20.22 -19.02 32.71
N TYR A 17 -20.96 -19.13 31.60
CA TYR A 17 -20.41 -19.29 30.25
C TYR A 17 -19.64 -18.05 29.81
N VAL A 18 -20.18 -16.85 30.00
CA VAL A 18 -19.52 -15.58 29.65
C VAL A 18 -18.23 -15.41 30.47
N ASN A 19 -18.28 -15.62 31.81
CA ASN A 19 -17.08 -15.55 32.66
C ASN A 19 -16.01 -16.59 32.30
N PHE A 20 -16.41 -17.78 31.85
CA PHE A 20 -15.48 -18.80 31.37
C PHE A 20 -14.78 -18.37 30.07
N ILE A 21 -15.53 -17.78 29.11
CA ILE A 21 -14.95 -17.26 27.84
C ILE A 21 -14.01 -16.08 28.11
N GLU A 22 -14.39 -15.13 28.97
CA GLU A 22 -13.53 -13.98 29.30
C GLU A 22 -12.23 -14.40 29.99
N ARG A 23 -12.27 -15.46 30.82
CA ARG A 23 -11.11 -15.89 31.60
C ARG A 23 -10.20 -16.89 30.86
N GLN A 24 -10.73 -17.67 29.93
CA GLN A 24 -9.98 -18.71 29.21
C GLN A 24 -10.12 -18.62 27.68
N GLY A 25 -10.87 -17.66 27.15
CA GLY A 25 -11.12 -17.50 25.72
C GLY A 25 -9.84 -17.43 24.90
N PHE A 26 -8.82 -16.76 25.44
CA PHE A 26 -7.49 -16.69 24.79
C PHE A 26 -6.85 -18.09 24.64
N LEU A 27 -6.92 -18.94 25.67
CA LEU A 27 -6.33 -20.29 25.63
C LEU A 27 -7.11 -21.22 24.69
N VAL A 28 -8.43 -21.06 24.61
CA VAL A 28 -9.27 -21.87 23.69
C VAL A 28 -8.99 -21.49 22.24
N VAL A 29 -8.90 -20.19 21.93
CA VAL A 29 -8.54 -19.70 20.59
C VAL A 29 -7.11 -20.12 20.22
N LEU A 30 -6.17 -19.99 21.12
CA LEU A 30 -4.78 -20.41 20.92
C LEU A 30 -4.70 -21.94 20.64
N GLY A 31 -5.43 -22.73 21.42
CA GLY A 31 -5.50 -24.19 21.22
C GLY A 31 -6.10 -24.58 19.87
N ALA A 32 -7.15 -23.89 19.43
CA ALA A 32 -7.76 -24.10 18.12
C ALA A 32 -6.79 -23.74 16.98
N CYS A 33 -6.07 -22.62 17.09
CA CYS A 33 -5.05 -22.22 16.09
C CYS A 33 -3.92 -23.23 15.99
N VAL A 34 -3.41 -23.73 17.13
CA VAL A 34 -2.36 -24.75 17.15
C VAL A 34 -2.84 -26.08 16.53
N ALA A 35 -4.07 -26.49 16.80
CA ALA A 35 -4.66 -27.70 16.21
C ALA A 35 -4.80 -27.59 14.68
N VAL A 36 -5.17 -26.41 14.15
CA VAL A 36 -5.23 -26.18 12.69
C VAL A 36 -3.83 -26.25 12.07
N ILE A 37 -2.82 -25.63 12.70
CA ILE A 37 -1.44 -25.65 12.20
C ILE A 37 -0.89 -27.08 12.19
N ILE A 38 -1.11 -27.85 13.24
CA ILE A 38 -0.68 -29.26 13.31
C ILE A 38 -1.44 -30.10 12.27
N GLY A 39 -2.75 -29.88 12.09
CA GLY A 39 -3.57 -30.58 11.12
C GLY A 39 -3.11 -30.36 9.68
N THR A 40 -2.78 -29.12 9.33
CA THR A 40 -2.26 -28.77 7.99
C THR A 40 -0.85 -29.34 7.76
N ALA A 41 0.02 -29.34 8.78
CA ALA A 41 1.36 -29.90 8.70
C ALA A 41 1.36 -31.44 8.57
N LEU A 42 0.39 -32.13 9.18
CA LEU A 42 0.22 -33.57 9.04
C LEU A 42 -0.41 -33.95 7.69
N TRP A 43 -1.31 -33.12 7.16
CA TRP A 43 -1.90 -33.34 5.83
C TRP A 43 -0.85 -33.19 4.71
N SER A 44 0.03 -32.18 4.79
CA SER A 44 1.07 -31.96 3.78
C SER A 44 2.12 -33.09 3.72
N ARG A 45 2.34 -33.83 4.82
CA ARG A 45 3.26 -34.96 4.84
C ARG A 45 2.73 -36.24 4.14
N GLY A 46 1.46 -36.30 3.78
CA GLY A 46 0.83 -37.44 3.14
C GLY A 46 0.79 -37.37 1.62
N GLN A 47 1.33 -36.37 0.97
CA GLN A 47 1.22 -36.17 -0.49
C GLN A 47 2.52 -36.29 -1.27
N ASP A 48 3.64 -36.67 -0.65
CA ASP A 48 4.94 -36.83 -1.33
C ASP A 48 5.17 -38.22 -1.91
N THR A 49 4.18 -38.79 -2.59
CA THR A 49 4.42 -39.93 -3.51
C THR A 49 4.27 -39.45 -4.94
N VAL A 50 5.23 -38.65 -5.40
CA VAL A 50 5.41 -38.40 -6.83
C VAL A 50 6.10 -39.62 -7.42
N THR A 51 5.33 -40.51 -8.06
CA THR A 51 5.88 -41.55 -8.93
C THR A 51 6.65 -40.86 -10.05
N PRO A 52 7.93 -41.22 -10.30
CA PRO A 52 8.68 -40.66 -11.42
C PRO A 52 8.01 -41.12 -12.73
N VAL A 53 7.43 -40.16 -13.45
CA VAL A 53 6.97 -40.36 -14.82
C VAL A 53 8.23 -40.53 -15.68
N PRO A 54 8.35 -41.61 -16.48
CA PRO A 54 9.49 -41.76 -17.37
C PRO A 54 9.48 -40.63 -18.41
N THR A 55 10.51 -39.80 -18.36
CA THR A 55 10.74 -38.73 -19.33
C THR A 55 11.01 -39.35 -20.72
N PRO A 56 10.23 -39.01 -21.76
CA PRO A 56 10.59 -39.38 -23.11
C PRO A 56 11.91 -38.70 -23.53
N PRO A 57 12.70 -39.26 -24.42
CA PRO A 57 13.96 -38.68 -24.86
C PRO A 57 13.68 -37.31 -25.50
N VAL A 58 14.23 -36.27 -24.89
CA VAL A 58 14.08 -34.89 -25.39
C VAL A 58 14.87 -34.79 -26.68
N ASN A 59 14.16 -34.61 -27.83
CA ASN A 59 14.81 -34.30 -29.09
C ASN A 59 15.57 -32.96 -28.96
N ALA A 60 16.81 -32.94 -29.50
CA ALA A 60 17.70 -31.77 -29.43
C ALA A 60 17.02 -30.46 -29.93
N GLU A 61 16.04 -30.59 -30.81
CA GLU A 61 15.25 -29.49 -31.39
C GLU A 61 14.34 -28.81 -30.36
N VAL A 62 13.74 -29.58 -29.41
CA VAL A 62 12.91 -29.04 -28.34
C VAL A 62 13.77 -28.35 -27.26
N ALA A 63 14.99 -28.85 -27.01
CA ALA A 63 15.94 -28.21 -26.10
C ALA A 63 16.43 -26.87 -26.67
N GLN A 64 16.64 -26.78 -27.96
CA GLN A 64 17.06 -25.54 -28.63
C GLN A 64 15.95 -24.48 -28.68
N ALA A 65 14.69 -24.90 -28.88
CA ALA A 65 13.54 -24.01 -28.81
C ALA A 65 13.30 -23.46 -27.39
N ALA A 66 13.51 -24.29 -26.37
CA ALA A 66 13.42 -23.87 -24.95
C ALA A 66 14.54 -22.89 -24.57
N GLN A 67 15.74 -23.08 -25.11
CA GLN A 67 16.86 -22.14 -24.88
C GLN A 67 16.63 -20.78 -25.55
N LEU A 68 16.13 -20.75 -26.78
CA LEU A 68 15.78 -19.51 -27.49
C LEU A 68 14.64 -18.76 -26.80
N GLN A 69 13.70 -19.46 -26.19
CA GLN A 69 12.61 -18.86 -25.42
C GLN A 69 13.10 -18.32 -24.08
N GLN A 70 14.07 -18.98 -23.45
CA GLN A 70 14.69 -18.51 -22.23
C GLN A 70 15.60 -17.30 -22.45
N GLU A 71 16.35 -17.26 -23.55
CA GLU A 71 17.13 -16.09 -23.96
C GLU A 71 16.22 -14.88 -24.30
N SER A 72 15.08 -15.11 -24.96
CA SER A 72 14.09 -14.09 -25.25
C SER A 72 13.45 -13.52 -23.98
N LEU A 73 13.21 -14.34 -22.95
CA LEU A 73 12.70 -13.90 -21.65
C LEU A 73 13.76 -13.19 -20.81
N GLN A 74 15.03 -13.58 -20.93
CA GLN A 74 16.14 -12.89 -20.28
C GLN A 74 16.48 -11.56 -20.94
N GLN A 75 16.25 -11.41 -22.24
CA GLN A 75 16.47 -10.16 -22.98
C GLN A 75 15.33 -9.16 -22.78
N ALA A 76 14.13 -9.61 -22.37
CA ALA A 76 13.02 -8.76 -21.95
C ALA A 76 13.14 -8.23 -20.50
N ALA A 77 14.00 -8.83 -19.70
CA ALA A 77 14.38 -8.33 -18.38
C ALA A 77 15.55 -7.35 -18.53
N THR A 78 15.32 -6.19 -19.14
CA THR A 78 16.22 -5.04 -18.96
C THR A 78 16.27 -4.75 -17.47
N PRO A 79 17.45 -4.75 -16.80
CA PRO A 79 17.50 -4.38 -15.40
C PRO A 79 16.93 -2.97 -15.29
N SER A 80 15.80 -2.84 -14.61
CA SER A 80 15.25 -1.56 -14.21
C SER A 80 16.37 -0.78 -13.53
N PRO A 81 16.71 0.44 -13.96
CA PRO A 81 17.79 1.20 -13.35
C PRO A 81 17.47 1.35 -11.87
N SER A 82 18.33 0.77 -11.04
CA SER A 82 18.26 1.02 -9.60
C SER A 82 18.43 2.52 -9.40
N PRO A 83 17.49 3.24 -8.83
CA PRO A 83 17.56 4.70 -8.70
C PRO A 83 18.52 5.08 -7.58
N THR A 84 19.82 4.84 -7.82
CA THR A 84 20.90 5.25 -6.90
C THR A 84 21.36 6.68 -7.16
N ALA A 85 21.07 7.22 -8.34
CA ALA A 85 21.39 8.60 -8.71
C ALA A 85 20.20 9.52 -8.38
N SER A 86 20.49 10.71 -7.86
CA SER A 86 19.48 11.78 -7.72
C SER A 86 18.93 12.13 -9.11
N PRO A 87 17.61 12.29 -9.28
CA PRO A 87 17.06 12.68 -10.56
C PRO A 87 17.63 14.02 -11.00
N ALA A 88 17.84 14.17 -12.32
CA ALA A 88 18.41 15.40 -12.89
C ALA A 88 17.41 16.57 -12.81
N SER A 89 16.12 16.29 -12.79
CA SER A 89 15.04 17.28 -12.68
C SER A 89 13.76 16.64 -12.11
N PHE A 90 12.92 17.49 -11.56
CA PHE A 90 11.56 17.12 -11.16
C PHE A 90 10.54 17.88 -12.02
N THR A 91 9.37 17.32 -12.20
CA THR A 91 8.22 17.97 -12.86
C THR A 91 7.03 17.97 -11.90
N PRO A 92 6.12 18.93 -12.04
CA PRO A 92 4.89 18.93 -11.24
C PRO A 92 4.10 17.63 -11.43
N PRO A 93 3.44 17.12 -10.36
CA PRO A 93 2.64 15.90 -10.44
C PRO A 93 1.26 16.11 -11.07
N LEU A 94 0.84 17.34 -11.30
CA LEU A 94 -0.38 17.72 -11.99
C LEU A 94 -0.08 18.59 -13.20
N THR A 95 -0.89 18.52 -14.23
CA THR A 95 -0.74 19.32 -15.46
C THR A 95 -0.91 20.82 -15.19
N THR A 96 -1.81 21.16 -14.25
CA THR A 96 -2.00 22.53 -13.78
C THR A 96 -1.60 22.59 -12.31
N VAL A 97 -0.69 23.50 -11.98
CA VAL A 97 -0.22 23.70 -10.61
C VAL A 97 -0.93 24.90 -9.99
N ARG A 98 -1.78 24.61 -9.02
CA ARG A 98 -2.41 25.62 -8.17
C ARG A 98 -2.38 25.11 -6.73
N VAL A 99 -1.69 25.85 -5.87
CA VAL A 99 -1.58 25.47 -4.46
C VAL A 99 -2.84 25.89 -3.71
N VAL A 100 -3.51 24.94 -3.06
CA VAL A 100 -4.64 25.17 -2.15
C VAL A 100 -4.12 25.45 -0.76
N GLN A 101 -3.21 24.59 -0.28
CA GLN A 101 -2.55 24.74 1.01
C GLN A 101 -1.05 24.48 0.83
N GLY A 102 -0.23 25.48 1.17
CA GLY A 102 1.23 25.39 1.04
C GLY A 102 1.88 24.64 2.19
N PHE A 103 3.11 24.21 1.94
CA PHE A 103 3.98 23.59 2.93
C PHE A 103 4.20 24.53 4.13
N ASP A 104 3.97 24.01 5.33
CA ASP A 104 4.24 24.71 6.59
C ASP A 104 4.57 23.72 7.72
N ALA A 105 5.83 23.38 7.83
CA ALA A 105 6.32 22.48 8.87
C ALA A 105 6.51 23.13 10.24
N THR A 106 6.10 24.41 10.39
CA THR A 106 6.37 25.21 11.61
C THR A 106 5.11 25.55 12.40
N ARG A 107 3.96 25.58 11.77
CA ARG A 107 2.69 25.99 12.39
C ARG A 107 1.71 24.82 12.37
N LEU A 108 1.07 24.62 13.53
CA LEU A 108 -0.05 23.69 13.61
C LEU A 108 -1.23 24.30 12.85
N LYS A 109 -1.77 23.53 11.92
CA LYS A 109 -3.02 23.82 11.22
C LYS A 109 -4.09 22.87 11.73
N GLY A 110 -5.28 23.39 11.97
CA GLY A 110 -6.43 22.60 12.40
C GLY A 110 -7.37 22.35 11.24
N GLY A 111 -7.74 21.11 11.01
CA GLY A 111 -8.91 20.78 10.20
C GLY A 111 -10.16 20.88 11.07
N GLU A 112 -11.08 21.81 10.76
CA GLU A 112 -12.32 21.96 11.53
C GLU A 112 -13.15 20.67 11.51
N ALA A 113 -13.14 19.95 10.39
CA ALA A 113 -13.86 18.69 10.23
C ALA A 113 -13.30 17.55 11.08
N ALA A 114 -12.00 17.53 11.37
CA ALA A 114 -11.36 16.44 12.12
C ALA A 114 -11.06 16.81 13.58
N GLY A 115 -11.13 18.08 13.97
CA GLY A 115 -10.77 18.54 15.31
C GLY A 115 -9.32 18.31 15.69
N LEU A 116 -8.46 18.04 14.71
CA LEU A 116 -7.05 17.70 14.88
C LEU A 116 -6.18 18.88 14.46
N TRP A 117 -5.18 19.17 15.29
CA TRP A 117 -4.15 20.17 15.00
C TRP A 117 -2.86 19.44 14.65
N GLN A 118 -2.38 19.59 13.43
CA GLN A 118 -1.16 18.96 12.96
C GLN A 118 -0.31 19.91 12.12
N LEU A 119 0.98 19.59 11.98
CA LEU A 119 1.84 20.28 11.02
C LEU A 119 1.42 19.85 9.61
N HIS A 120 1.40 20.82 8.69
CA HIS A 120 1.18 20.54 7.28
C HIS A 120 2.53 20.50 6.55
N ASP A 121 3.25 19.39 6.69
CA ASP A 121 4.54 19.15 6.06
C ASP A 121 4.42 18.60 4.61
N ALA A 122 3.39 19.05 3.93
CA ALA A 122 3.01 18.71 2.56
C ALA A 122 2.58 19.97 1.79
N CYS A 123 2.28 19.83 0.52
CA CYS A 123 1.67 20.84 -0.32
C CYS A 123 0.44 20.25 -1.01
N ASP A 124 -0.71 20.91 -0.87
CA ASP A 124 -1.95 20.50 -1.49
C ASP A 124 -2.12 21.21 -2.83
N LEU A 125 -2.20 20.42 -3.86
CA LEU A 125 -2.33 20.88 -5.24
C LEU A 125 -3.75 20.63 -5.73
N ALA A 126 -4.47 21.72 -6.06
CA ALA A 126 -5.81 21.62 -6.59
C ALA A 126 -5.86 20.81 -7.88
N GLY A 127 -6.89 19.99 -7.99
CA GLY A 127 -7.22 19.24 -9.19
C GLY A 127 -8.69 18.89 -9.20
N SER A 128 -9.22 18.51 -10.34
CA SER A 128 -10.55 17.92 -10.44
C SER A 128 -10.47 16.43 -10.13
N VAL A 129 -11.50 15.89 -9.50
CA VAL A 129 -11.60 14.43 -9.31
C VAL A 129 -11.45 13.74 -10.66
N GLY A 130 -10.50 12.80 -10.75
CA GLY A 130 -10.19 12.10 -11.99
C GLY A 130 -9.04 12.69 -12.82
N ASP A 131 -8.48 13.85 -12.45
CA ASP A 131 -7.26 14.36 -13.07
C ASP A 131 -6.08 13.43 -12.81
N LYS A 132 -5.21 13.26 -13.81
CA LYS A 132 -4.05 12.36 -13.69
C LYS A 132 -3.04 12.88 -12.69
N VAL A 133 -2.62 12.00 -11.79
CA VAL A 133 -1.47 12.23 -10.90
C VAL A 133 -0.25 11.56 -11.53
N LEU A 134 0.82 12.33 -11.72
CA LEU A 134 2.02 11.94 -12.44
C LEU A 134 3.21 11.80 -11.50
N ALA A 135 4.10 10.86 -11.78
CA ALA A 135 5.38 10.74 -11.07
C ALA A 135 6.25 11.97 -11.37
N MET A 136 6.70 12.67 -10.32
CA MET A 136 7.52 13.88 -10.42
C MET A 136 8.88 13.63 -11.09
N ALA A 137 9.42 12.44 -10.93
CA ALA A 137 10.68 11.99 -11.54
C ALA A 137 10.64 10.47 -11.69
N ALA A 138 11.63 9.90 -12.38
CA ALA A 138 11.84 8.46 -12.40
C ALA A 138 12.11 7.94 -10.97
N GLY A 139 11.74 6.69 -10.69
CA GLY A 139 11.90 6.12 -9.35
C GLY A 139 11.37 4.71 -9.24
N THR A 140 11.21 4.27 -7.99
CA THR A 140 10.62 2.97 -7.65
C THR A 140 9.51 3.16 -6.62
N VAL A 141 8.37 2.55 -6.85
CA VAL A 141 7.27 2.54 -5.87
C VAL A 141 7.73 1.79 -4.63
N LYS A 142 7.69 2.42 -3.48
CA LYS A 142 8.02 1.80 -2.19
C LYS A 142 6.80 1.23 -1.50
N GLU A 143 5.67 1.89 -1.65
CA GLU A 143 4.43 1.52 -0.97
C GLU A 143 3.23 1.98 -1.80
N VAL A 144 2.20 1.15 -1.85
CA VAL A 144 0.84 1.51 -2.27
C VAL A 144 -0.08 1.08 -1.14
N ARG A 145 -0.77 2.03 -0.53
CA ARG A 145 -1.66 1.79 0.59
C ARG A 145 -2.98 2.52 0.39
N GLU A 146 -4.06 1.85 0.74
CA GLU A 146 -5.39 2.44 0.82
C GLU A 146 -5.83 2.46 2.28
N ASP A 147 -6.26 3.60 2.77
CA ASP A 147 -6.87 3.75 4.08
C ASP A 147 -7.98 4.82 4.05
N SER A 148 -8.81 4.85 5.10
CA SER A 148 -9.93 5.78 5.18
C SER A 148 -9.53 7.23 5.47
N ALA A 149 -8.32 7.47 5.94
CA ALA A 149 -7.84 8.81 6.31
C ALA A 149 -7.18 9.54 5.14
N MET A 150 -6.35 8.82 4.38
CA MET A 150 -5.55 9.38 3.28
C MET A 150 -6.07 8.97 1.90
N LEU A 151 -7.16 8.18 1.81
CA LEU A 151 -7.61 7.47 0.62
C LEU A 151 -6.50 6.54 0.11
N CYS A 152 -6.16 6.57 -1.18
CA CYS A 152 -4.97 5.90 -1.65
C CYS A 152 -3.74 6.79 -1.45
N GLN A 153 -2.66 6.16 -1.00
CA GLN A 153 -1.36 6.75 -0.80
C GLN A 153 -0.32 5.93 -1.56
N ILE A 154 0.49 6.60 -2.35
CA ILE A 154 1.62 6.01 -3.07
C ILE A 154 2.90 6.70 -2.63
N VAL A 155 3.90 5.93 -2.24
CA VAL A 155 5.24 6.43 -1.91
C VAL A 155 6.21 6.00 -3.00
N VAL A 156 6.89 6.96 -3.62
CA VAL A 156 7.91 6.72 -4.65
C VAL A 156 9.26 7.19 -4.13
N ASP A 157 10.24 6.31 -4.25
CA ASP A 157 11.67 6.63 -4.04
C ASP A 157 12.26 7.10 -5.38
N HIS A 158 12.55 8.38 -5.46
CA HIS A 158 13.14 8.99 -6.65
C HIS A 158 14.67 8.94 -6.67
N GLY A 159 15.28 8.25 -5.67
CA GLY A 159 16.73 8.24 -5.53
C GLY A 159 17.27 9.52 -4.90
N GLY A 160 18.59 9.56 -4.64
CA GLY A 160 19.25 10.71 -4.01
C GLY A 160 18.68 11.10 -2.64
N GLY A 161 18.04 10.17 -1.92
CA GLY A 161 17.39 10.41 -0.64
C GLY A 161 16.03 11.12 -0.74
N VAL A 162 15.46 11.24 -1.94
CA VAL A 162 14.16 11.90 -2.17
C VAL A 162 13.03 10.86 -2.20
N LEU A 163 12.11 10.97 -1.25
CA LEU A 163 10.86 10.21 -1.22
C LEU A 163 9.70 11.18 -1.43
N ALA A 164 8.80 10.85 -2.38
CA ALA A 164 7.56 11.56 -2.60
C ALA A 164 6.37 10.68 -2.23
N GLN A 165 5.49 11.23 -1.43
CA GLN A 165 4.23 10.62 -1.01
C GLN A 165 3.08 11.36 -1.67
N TYR A 166 2.31 10.65 -2.46
CA TYR A 166 1.13 11.13 -3.17
C TYR A 166 -0.09 10.55 -2.45
N ALA A 167 -0.97 11.40 -1.91
CA ALA A 167 -2.14 10.95 -1.15
C ALA A 167 -3.42 11.72 -1.57
N GLY A 168 -4.57 11.27 -1.08
CA GLY A 168 -5.86 11.84 -1.45
C GLY A 168 -6.32 11.47 -2.87
N MET A 169 -5.86 10.35 -3.39
CA MET A 169 -6.03 9.95 -4.77
C MET A 169 -6.65 8.54 -4.90
N ALA A 170 -7.00 8.13 -6.11
CA ALA A 170 -7.27 6.74 -6.48
C ALA A 170 -6.06 6.20 -7.25
N ALA A 171 -5.50 5.06 -6.82
CA ALA A 171 -4.34 4.44 -7.47
C ALA A 171 -4.68 3.93 -8.87
N LEU A 172 -3.67 3.91 -9.75
CA LEU A 172 -3.76 3.19 -11.01
C LEU A 172 -3.80 1.68 -10.73
N ALA A 173 -4.75 0.99 -11.34
CA ALA A 173 -4.90 -0.46 -11.15
C ALA A 173 -3.63 -1.21 -11.56
N GLY A 174 -3.19 -2.12 -10.68
CA GLY A 174 -2.01 -2.95 -10.91
C GLY A 174 -0.68 -2.34 -10.48
N LEU A 175 -0.63 -1.08 -10.04
CA LEU A 175 0.58 -0.49 -9.47
C LEU A 175 0.84 -1.07 -8.07
N GLN A 176 2.09 -1.51 -7.84
CA GLN A 176 2.47 -2.17 -6.59
C GLN A 176 3.89 -1.78 -6.15
N ALA A 177 4.20 -2.08 -4.88
CA ALA A 177 5.55 -1.86 -4.35
C ALA A 177 6.59 -2.67 -5.14
N GLY A 178 7.70 -2.02 -5.46
CA GLY A 178 8.77 -2.57 -6.30
C GLY A 178 8.69 -2.16 -7.77
N ASP A 179 7.55 -1.64 -8.24
CA ASP A 179 7.41 -1.24 -9.64
C ASP A 179 8.28 -0.02 -9.97
N PRO A 180 9.03 -0.04 -11.08
CA PRO A 180 9.71 1.13 -11.58
C PRO A 180 8.70 2.10 -12.21
N VAL A 181 8.94 3.39 -12.01
CA VAL A 181 8.17 4.46 -12.65
C VAL A 181 9.08 5.43 -13.37
N THR A 182 8.62 5.95 -14.49
CA THR A 182 9.30 7.01 -15.26
C THR A 182 8.71 8.38 -14.90
N GLN A 183 9.48 9.45 -15.10
CA GLN A 183 8.98 10.81 -14.94
C GLN A 183 7.74 11.04 -15.83
N GLY A 184 6.69 11.63 -15.30
CA GLY A 184 5.44 11.87 -16.03
C GLY A 184 4.54 10.64 -16.19
N GLN A 185 4.94 9.47 -15.68
CA GLN A 185 4.08 8.29 -15.67
C GLN A 185 2.88 8.51 -14.75
N THR A 186 1.68 8.11 -15.19
CA THR A 186 0.48 8.17 -14.37
C THR A 186 0.58 7.18 -13.21
N LEU A 187 0.46 7.67 -11.98
CA LEU A 187 0.38 6.88 -10.75
C LEU A 187 -1.07 6.59 -10.33
N GLY A 188 -1.98 7.49 -10.69
CA GLY A 188 -3.39 7.43 -10.33
C GLY A 188 -4.14 8.68 -10.74
N PHE A 189 -5.20 8.97 -10.00
CA PHE A 189 -6.13 10.06 -10.31
C PHE A 189 -6.50 10.82 -9.04
N VAL A 190 -6.62 12.14 -9.12
CA VAL A 190 -7.05 13.00 -8.01
C VAL A 190 -8.39 12.51 -7.46
N GLY A 191 -8.47 12.38 -6.14
CA GLY A 191 -9.68 12.06 -5.39
C GLY A 191 -10.24 13.29 -4.68
N GLU A 192 -11.05 13.06 -3.64
CA GLU A 192 -11.62 14.13 -2.80
C GLU A 192 -10.62 14.76 -1.81
N GLY A 193 -9.38 14.25 -1.78
CA GLY A 193 -8.38 14.64 -0.78
C GLY A 193 -8.47 13.82 0.52
N PRO A 194 -7.48 13.98 1.42
CA PRO A 194 -7.48 13.33 2.73
C PRO A 194 -8.67 13.72 3.59
N LEU A 195 -9.11 12.81 4.48
CA LEU A 195 -10.26 13.04 5.34
C LEU A 195 -10.11 14.29 6.25
N ALA A 196 -8.88 14.55 6.70
CA ALA A 196 -8.60 15.72 7.55
C ALA A 196 -8.72 17.06 6.80
N GLU A 197 -8.72 17.05 5.48
CA GLU A 197 -8.69 18.20 4.58
C GLU A 197 -9.92 18.25 3.66
N ARG A 198 -10.97 17.50 4.01
CA ARG A 198 -12.21 17.40 3.23
C ARG A 198 -12.99 18.73 3.09
N ASP A 199 -12.65 19.73 3.90
CA ASP A 199 -13.22 21.07 3.79
C ASP A 199 -12.57 21.90 2.67
N LEU A 200 -11.45 21.40 2.12
CA LEU A 200 -10.81 21.96 0.93
C LEU A 200 -11.46 21.38 -0.34
N GLU A 201 -11.25 22.08 -1.44
CA GLU A 201 -11.60 21.54 -2.75
C GLU A 201 -10.80 20.27 -3.08
N PRO A 202 -11.23 19.43 -4.03
CA PRO A 202 -10.48 18.24 -4.44
C PRO A 202 -9.03 18.57 -4.78
N HIS A 203 -8.09 17.82 -4.22
CA HIS A 203 -6.67 18.10 -4.34
C HIS A 203 -5.82 16.84 -4.21
N LEU A 204 -4.60 16.93 -4.68
CA LEU A 204 -3.52 16.01 -4.40
C LEU A 204 -2.75 16.51 -3.17
N HIS A 205 -2.70 15.73 -2.11
CA HIS A 205 -1.82 15.95 -0.97
C HIS A 205 -0.44 15.38 -1.27
N LEU A 206 0.55 16.26 -1.46
CA LEU A 206 1.91 15.90 -1.86
C LEU A 206 2.90 16.21 -0.75
N ARG A 207 3.48 15.19 -0.16
CA ARG A 207 4.55 15.32 0.82
C ARG A 207 5.86 14.83 0.23
N VAL A 208 6.93 15.61 0.32
CA VAL A 208 8.25 15.22 -0.12
C VAL A 208 9.24 15.31 1.02
N THR A 209 10.08 14.29 1.14
CA THR A 209 11.21 14.30 2.08
C THR A 209 12.51 14.17 1.31
N ARG A 210 13.55 14.85 1.79
CA ARG A 210 14.94 14.67 1.33
C ARG A 210 15.81 14.32 2.52
N ASN A 211 16.46 13.16 2.46
CA ASN A 211 17.27 12.61 3.55
C ASN A 211 16.49 12.57 4.90
N GLY A 212 15.20 12.20 4.83
CA GLY A 212 14.30 12.10 5.98
C GLY A 212 13.69 13.41 6.48
N ASN A 213 14.09 14.56 5.95
CA ASN A 213 13.52 15.86 6.32
C ASN A 213 12.45 16.28 5.31
N ALA A 214 11.29 16.74 5.81
CA ALA A 214 10.26 17.29 4.95
C ALA A 214 10.77 18.57 4.26
N VAL A 215 10.47 18.70 2.98
CA VAL A 215 10.86 19.86 2.15
C VAL A 215 9.64 20.35 1.37
N ASP A 216 9.61 21.65 1.08
CA ASP A 216 8.57 22.21 0.22
C ASP A 216 8.68 21.63 -1.18
N PRO A 217 7.66 20.86 -1.63
CA PRO A 217 7.70 20.23 -2.94
C PRO A 217 7.82 21.24 -4.10
N THR A 218 7.25 22.43 -3.94
CA THR A 218 7.21 23.45 -5.00
C THR A 218 8.58 23.97 -5.42
N LEU A 219 9.57 23.83 -4.54
CA LEU A 219 10.96 24.22 -4.83
C LEU A 219 11.71 23.22 -5.74
N LEU A 220 11.12 22.04 -6.01
CA LEU A 220 11.79 20.99 -6.78
C LEU A 220 11.61 21.16 -8.28
N TRP A 221 10.57 21.85 -8.75
CA TRP A 221 10.25 22.04 -10.16
C TRP A 221 10.24 23.48 -10.63
N GLN A 222 10.95 24.35 -9.90
CA GLN A 222 11.19 25.76 -10.30
C GLN A 222 12.31 25.86 -11.33
#